data_6030de450081c3b363959c7f5d03862a
#
_entry.id   6030de450081c3b363959c7f5d03862a
#
_cell.length_a   1.000
_cell.length_b   1.000
_cell.length_c   1.000
_cell.angle_alpha   90.00
_cell.angle_beta   90.00
_cell.angle_gamma   90.00
#
_symmetry.space_group_name_H-M   'P 1'
#
loop_
_entity.id
_entity.type
_entity.pdbx_description
1 polymer ?
#
loop_
_entity_poly.entity_id
_entity_poly.type
_entity_poly.pdbx_seq_one_letter_code
_entity_poly.pdbx_strand_id
1 'polypeptide(L)'
;MPRPPRLYAPEGTMHVVARCNNREFYFTTPEDFEILLEHLGEMSCAHGIKIFAYTLMSSHIHLLLQAPAADVLGGPLGWFMTLTAKAFHRLRSRSGHFWERRYRACLVEDDLYALAALRYIDRNPVRAGIVEDPATYAWSSCASYVLGANNRLIQLHPSYLGLSTYAKVRQRHYRAILAPSPDPHLDGRDSRWTSQRAVGGPEFLRRHHSSGRRPGIIPLPVEIRKVGKDKVPVSRY
;
A
#
# COMPACT_ATOMS: atom_id res chain seq x y z
N MET A 1 -23.53 12.61 -10.28
CA MET A 1 -22.31 13.31 -10.70
C MET A 1 -21.28 12.28 -11.19
N PRO A 2 -20.64 12.47 -12.35
CA PRO A 2 -19.56 11.61 -12.80
C PRO A 2 -18.42 11.66 -11.77
N ARG A 3 -17.78 10.51 -11.50
CA ARG A 3 -16.62 10.47 -10.60
C ARG A 3 -15.44 11.14 -11.28
N PRO A 4 -14.69 11.99 -10.58
CA PRO A 4 -13.49 12.59 -11.14
C PRO A 4 -12.50 11.48 -11.58
N PRO A 5 -11.74 11.71 -12.66
CA PRO A 5 -10.70 10.77 -13.09
C PRO A 5 -9.68 10.55 -11.97
N ARG A 6 -9.07 9.35 -11.94
CA ARG A 6 -7.99 9.06 -10.99
C ARG A 6 -6.78 9.92 -11.29
N LEU A 7 -6.06 10.26 -10.24
CA LEU A 7 -4.79 10.94 -10.37
C LEU A 7 -3.71 9.87 -10.57
N TYR A 8 -2.95 10.01 -11.64
CA TYR A 8 -1.76 9.20 -11.92
C TYR A 8 -0.58 10.13 -12.18
N ALA A 9 0.60 9.67 -11.82
CA ALA A 9 1.85 10.29 -12.22
C ALA A 9 2.74 9.23 -12.86
N PRO A 10 3.51 9.56 -13.92
CA PRO A 10 4.51 8.64 -14.45
C PRO A 10 5.43 8.18 -13.31
N GLU A 11 5.63 6.88 -13.20
CA GLU A 11 6.46 6.26 -12.15
C GLU A 11 6.08 6.65 -10.71
N GLY A 12 4.87 7.20 -10.50
CA GLY A 12 4.40 7.60 -9.18
C GLY A 12 4.03 6.41 -8.31
N THR A 13 4.39 6.49 -7.04
CA THR A 13 4.00 5.50 -6.02
C THR A 13 2.52 5.65 -5.69
N MET A 14 1.76 4.55 -5.81
CA MET A 14 0.32 4.53 -5.60
C MET A 14 -0.05 3.60 -4.44
N HIS A 15 -0.74 4.13 -3.43
CA HIS A 15 -1.43 3.29 -2.45
C HIS A 15 -2.81 2.92 -2.98
N VAL A 16 -3.04 1.63 -3.17
CA VAL A 16 -4.28 1.07 -3.72
C VAL A 16 -5.03 0.29 -2.66
N VAL A 17 -6.35 0.45 -2.61
CA VAL A 17 -7.24 -0.30 -1.72
C VAL A 17 -8.43 -0.82 -2.50
N ALA A 18 -8.67 -2.13 -2.41
CA ALA A 18 -9.89 -2.77 -2.90
C ALA A 18 -10.60 -3.48 -1.73
N ARG A 19 -11.93 -3.36 -1.66
CA ARG A 19 -12.74 -3.92 -0.59
C ARG A 19 -13.77 -4.89 -1.12
N CYS A 20 -14.00 -5.96 -0.37
CA CYS A 20 -15.07 -6.90 -0.62
C CYS A 20 -16.44 -6.23 -0.44
N ASN A 21 -17.44 -6.72 -1.17
CA ASN A 21 -18.80 -6.23 -1.07
C ASN A 21 -19.31 -6.36 0.37
N ASN A 22 -20.08 -5.38 0.83
CA ASN A 22 -20.60 -5.27 2.20
C ASN A 22 -19.54 -5.43 3.31
N ARG A 23 -18.26 -5.32 2.98
CA ARG A 23 -17.11 -5.57 3.89
C ARG A 23 -17.12 -6.98 4.48
N GLU A 24 -17.74 -7.93 3.78
CA GLU A 24 -17.74 -9.33 4.18
C GLU A 24 -16.33 -9.93 4.15
N PHE A 25 -16.10 -10.89 5.03
CA PHE A 25 -14.86 -11.63 5.12
C PHE A 25 -14.85 -12.76 4.09
N TYR A 26 -14.40 -12.43 2.87
CA TYR A 26 -14.32 -13.42 1.79
C TYR A 26 -13.03 -14.22 1.84
N PHE A 27 -11.93 -13.60 2.24
CA PHE A 27 -10.65 -14.28 2.35
C PHE A 27 -10.50 -14.84 3.76
N THR A 28 -10.76 -16.15 3.92
CA THR A 28 -10.83 -16.80 5.23
C THR A 28 -9.95 -18.04 5.35
N THR A 29 -9.49 -18.58 4.23
CA THR A 29 -8.60 -19.76 4.21
C THR A 29 -7.29 -19.43 3.50
N PRO A 30 -6.21 -20.18 3.73
CA PRO A 30 -4.95 -19.98 3.02
C PRO A 30 -5.12 -19.93 1.51
N GLU A 31 -5.94 -20.79 0.93
CA GLU A 31 -6.17 -20.87 -0.51
C GLU A 31 -6.76 -19.57 -1.08
N ASP A 32 -7.62 -18.88 -0.30
CA ASP A 32 -8.18 -17.60 -0.72
C ASP A 32 -7.09 -16.52 -0.87
N PHE A 33 -6.12 -16.51 0.04
CA PHE A 33 -5.00 -15.57 0.01
C PHE A 33 -3.97 -15.95 -1.05
N GLU A 34 -3.74 -17.24 -1.28
CA GLU A 34 -2.85 -17.75 -2.32
C GLU A 34 -3.32 -17.34 -3.71
N ILE A 35 -4.62 -17.43 -3.99
CA ILE A 35 -5.24 -16.93 -5.23
C ILE A 35 -4.94 -15.42 -5.42
N LEU A 36 -5.03 -14.62 -4.36
CA LEU A 36 -4.70 -13.21 -4.44
C LEU A 36 -3.22 -12.98 -4.79
N LEU A 37 -2.32 -13.72 -4.15
CA LEU A 37 -0.87 -13.62 -4.40
C LEU A 37 -0.51 -14.05 -5.81
N GLU A 38 -1.11 -15.14 -6.31
CA GLU A 38 -0.93 -15.63 -7.68
C GLU A 38 -1.32 -14.54 -8.70
N HIS A 39 -2.56 -14.05 -8.62
CA HIS A 39 -3.02 -13.02 -9.55
C HIS A 39 -2.27 -11.69 -9.42
N LEU A 40 -1.77 -11.33 -8.22
CA LEU A 40 -0.88 -10.18 -8.06
C LEU A 40 0.45 -10.40 -8.80
N GLY A 41 1.01 -11.60 -8.72
CA GLY A 41 2.22 -11.98 -9.45
C GLY A 41 2.03 -11.93 -10.96
N GLU A 42 0.92 -12.49 -11.45
CA GLU A 42 0.55 -12.45 -12.87
C GLU A 42 0.37 -11.00 -13.35
N MET A 43 -0.34 -10.16 -12.59
CA MET A 43 -0.52 -8.74 -12.92
C MET A 43 0.81 -8.00 -12.97
N SER A 44 1.68 -8.22 -11.99
CA SER A 44 3.01 -7.61 -11.94
C SER A 44 3.84 -7.99 -13.16
N CYS A 45 3.90 -9.28 -13.48
CA CYS A 45 4.69 -9.82 -14.60
C CYS A 45 4.15 -9.35 -15.96
N ALA A 46 2.83 -9.50 -16.17
CA ALA A 46 2.21 -9.20 -17.46
C ALA A 46 2.21 -7.71 -17.83
N HIS A 47 2.22 -6.82 -16.84
CA HIS A 47 2.07 -5.37 -17.06
C HIS A 47 3.24 -4.54 -16.56
N GLY A 48 4.33 -5.16 -16.08
CA GLY A 48 5.50 -4.46 -15.57
C GLY A 48 5.22 -3.61 -14.32
N ILE A 49 4.18 -3.95 -13.54
CA ILE A 49 3.83 -3.24 -12.33
C ILE A 49 4.75 -3.66 -11.19
N LYS A 50 5.47 -2.72 -10.63
CA LYS A 50 6.26 -2.96 -9.41
C LYS A 50 5.34 -2.99 -8.20
N ILE A 51 5.40 -4.06 -7.43
CA ILE A 51 4.72 -4.17 -6.14
C ILE A 51 5.76 -3.91 -5.07
N PHE A 52 5.58 -2.82 -4.32
CA PHE A 52 6.45 -2.48 -3.20
C PHE A 52 5.98 -3.12 -1.90
N ALA A 53 4.68 -3.09 -1.65
CA ALA A 53 4.11 -3.71 -0.45
C ALA A 53 2.68 -4.20 -0.70
N TYR A 54 2.29 -5.18 0.09
CA TYR A 54 0.91 -5.62 0.20
C TYR A 54 0.55 -6.04 1.62
N THR A 55 -0.72 -5.89 1.97
CA THR A 55 -1.36 -6.54 3.13
C THR A 55 -2.75 -6.98 2.69
N LEU A 56 -2.97 -8.30 2.73
CA LEU A 56 -4.22 -8.94 2.34
C LEU A 56 -5.02 -9.23 3.59
N MET A 57 -6.13 -8.50 3.79
CA MET A 57 -7.04 -8.68 4.92
C MET A 57 -8.27 -9.48 4.48
N SER A 58 -8.99 -10.07 5.40
CA SER A 58 -10.17 -10.90 5.09
C SER A 58 -11.25 -10.18 4.28
N SER A 59 -11.38 -8.86 4.39
CA SER A 59 -12.41 -8.07 3.71
C SER A 59 -11.89 -7.01 2.74
N HIS A 60 -10.58 -6.83 2.65
CA HIS A 60 -9.97 -5.82 1.79
C HIS A 60 -8.46 -6.05 1.63
N ILE A 61 -7.91 -5.45 0.60
CA ILE A 61 -6.47 -5.50 0.31
C ILE A 61 -5.88 -4.10 0.27
N HIS A 62 -4.65 -3.98 0.73
CA HIS A 62 -3.81 -2.80 0.57
C HIS A 62 -2.59 -3.14 -0.27
N LEU A 63 -2.28 -2.31 -1.26
CA LEU A 63 -1.13 -2.48 -2.14
C LEU A 63 -0.38 -1.15 -2.24
N LEU A 64 0.95 -1.20 -2.28
CA LEU A 64 1.79 -0.08 -2.68
C LEU A 64 2.44 -0.44 -4.00
N LEU A 65 2.12 0.30 -5.05
CA LEU A 65 2.43 -0.06 -6.44
C LEU A 65 3.08 1.10 -7.19
N GLN A 66 3.85 0.75 -8.23
CA GLN A 66 4.29 1.69 -9.26
C GLN A 66 4.01 1.08 -10.63
N ALA A 67 3.32 1.81 -11.48
CA ALA A 67 3.12 1.42 -12.89
C ALA A 67 4.20 2.04 -13.77
N PRO A 68 4.56 1.38 -14.89
CA PRO A 68 5.60 1.89 -15.81
C PRO A 68 5.17 3.19 -16.52
N ALA A 69 3.86 3.45 -16.65
CA ALA A 69 3.32 4.67 -17.22
C ALA A 69 2.07 5.12 -16.47
N ALA A 70 1.74 6.42 -16.55
CA ALA A 70 0.73 7.06 -15.72
C ALA A 70 -0.69 6.49 -15.88
N ASP A 71 -1.08 6.02 -17.05
CA ASP A 71 -2.42 5.56 -17.40
C ASP A 71 -2.61 4.04 -17.32
N VAL A 72 -1.52 3.30 -17.11
CA VAL A 72 -1.50 1.83 -17.23
C VAL A 72 -2.18 1.11 -16.06
N LEU A 73 -2.26 1.72 -14.87
CA LEU A 73 -2.71 1.00 -13.66
C LEU A 73 -4.19 0.57 -13.69
N GLY A 74 -5.02 1.28 -14.46
CA GLY A 74 -6.48 1.05 -14.49
C GLY A 74 -6.89 -0.31 -15.05
N GLY A 75 -6.31 -0.68 -16.17
CA GLY A 75 -6.54 -1.97 -16.84
C GLY A 75 -6.07 -3.16 -16.01
N PRO A 76 -4.78 -3.20 -15.65
CA PRO A 76 -4.21 -4.29 -14.84
C PRO A 76 -4.93 -4.54 -13.52
N LEU A 77 -5.26 -3.49 -12.77
CA LEU A 77 -6.01 -3.65 -11.52
C LEU A 77 -7.45 -4.13 -11.77
N GLY A 78 -8.08 -3.68 -12.85
CA GLY A 78 -9.40 -4.18 -13.26
C GLY A 78 -9.34 -5.67 -13.63
N TRP A 79 -8.30 -6.07 -14.35
CA TRP A 79 -8.04 -7.46 -14.72
C TRP A 79 -7.78 -8.32 -13.47
N PHE A 80 -6.87 -7.91 -12.59
CA PHE A 80 -6.61 -8.57 -11.30
C PHE A 80 -7.89 -8.76 -10.48
N MET A 81 -8.69 -7.71 -10.30
CA MET A 81 -9.94 -7.77 -9.55
C MET A 81 -10.95 -8.74 -10.19
N THR A 82 -11.00 -8.79 -11.51
CA THR A 82 -11.90 -9.68 -12.26
C THR A 82 -11.48 -11.14 -12.11
N LEU A 83 -10.19 -11.45 -12.25
CA LEU A 83 -9.68 -12.81 -12.10
C LEU A 83 -9.89 -13.33 -10.68
N THR A 84 -9.55 -12.52 -9.68
CA THR A 84 -9.76 -12.87 -8.28
C THR A 84 -11.23 -13.16 -7.99
N ALA A 85 -12.16 -12.32 -8.46
CA ALA A 85 -13.58 -12.55 -8.27
C ALA A 85 -14.06 -13.86 -8.94
N LYS A 86 -13.60 -14.11 -10.17
CA LYS A 86 -13.95 -15.36 -10.90
C LYS A 86 -13.41 -16.60 -10.20
N ALA A 87 -12.15 -16.58 -9.77
CA ALA A 87 -11.51 -17.69 -9.08
C ALA A 87 -12.23 -18.00 -7.75
N PHE A 88 -12.49 -16.95 -6.96
CA PHE A 88 -13.22 -17.09 -5.71
C PHE A 88 -14.62 -17.62 -5.90
N HIS A 89 -15.39 -17.10 -6.87
CA HIS A 89 -16.73 -17.59 -7.17
C HIS A 89 -16.73 -19.06 -7.58
N ARG A 90 -15.74 -19.47 -8.38
CA ARG A 90 -15.57 -20.89 -8.75
C ARG A 90 -15.25 -21.74 -7.52
N LEU A 91 -14.29 -21.32 -6.70
CA LEU A 91 -13.86 -22.06 -5.50
C LEU A 91 -14.99 -22.23 -4.48
N ARG A 92 -15.83 -21.21 -4.31
CA ARG A 92 -16.88 -21.17 -3.28
C ARG A 92 -18.28 -21.40 -3.82
N SER A 93 -18.43 -21.76 -5.11
CA SER A 93 -19.73 -21.93 -5.77
C SER A 93 -20.67 -20.73 -5.54
N ARG A 94 -20.12 -19.49 -5.60
CA ARG A 94 -20.86 -18.25 -5.39
C ARG A 94 -21.05 -17.47 -6.69
N SER A 95 -21.97 -16.51 -6.64
CA SER A 95 -22.21 -15.53 -7.71
C SER A 95 -22.49 -14.15 -7.11
N GLY A 96 -22.59 -13.11 -7.96
CA GLY A 96 -22.95 -11.77 -7.55
C GLY A 96 -21.74 -10.83 -7.38
N HIS A 97 -21.94 -9.75 -6.66
CA HIS A 97 -20.90 -8.75 -6.47
C HIS A 97 -19.84 -9.25 -5.48
N PHE A 98 -18.57 -9.27 -5.95
CA PHE A 98 -17.42 -9.64 -5.10
C PHE A 98 -16.76 -8.39 -4.49
N TRP A 99 -16.48 -7.38 -5.30
CA TRP A 99 -15.87 -6.13 -4.84
C TRP A 99 -16.96 -5.07 -4.61
N GLU A 100 -16.87 -4.34 -3.49
CA GLU A 100 -17.81 -3.25 -3.15
C GLU A 100 -17.90 -2.21 -4.27
N ARG A 101 -16.75 -1.83 -4.82
CA ARG A 101 -16.60 -0.81 -5.87
C ARG A 101 -15.28 -1.04 -6.62
N ARG A 102 -15.03 -0.20 -7.62
CA ARG A 102 -13.67 -0.09 -8.16
C ARG A 102 -12.69 0.25 -7.04
N TYR A 103 -11.44 -0.23 -7.15
CA TYR A 103 -10.38 0.12 -6.22
C TYR A 103 -10.25 1.64 -6.02
N ARG A 104 -9.78 2.05 -4.86
CA ARG A 104 -9.32 3.41 -4.58
C ARG A 104 -7.83 3.47 -4.78
N ALA A 105 -7.33 4.59 -5.30
CA ALA A 105 -5.92 4.82 -5.50
C ALA A 105 -5.57 6.22 -5.01
N CYS A 106 -4.49 6.32 -4.27
CA CYS A 106 -3.95 7.55 -3.73
C CYS A 106 -2.49 7.68 -4.20
N LEU A 107 -2.17 8.76 -4.89
CA LEU A 107 -0.78 9.07 -5.25
C LEU A 107 -0.02 9.48 -3.98
N VAL A 108 1.11 8.85 -3.74
CA VAL A 108 1.93 9.07 -2.55
C VAL A 108 3.22 9.76 -2.99
N GLU A 109 3.56 10.85 -2.31
CA GLU A 109 4.89 11.45 -2.47
C GLU A 109 5.96 10.48 -1.95
N ASP A 110 7.05 10.38 -2.68
CA ASP A 110 8.18 9.55 -2.28
C ASP A 110 8.85 10.03 -0.98
N ASP A 111 9.88 9.33 -0.53
CA ASP A 111 10.61 9.56 0.72
C ASP A 111 9.78 9.31 1.98
N LEU A 112 9.50 10.34 2.76
CA LEU A 112 8.90 10.17 4.09
C LEU A 112 7.44 9.72 4.01
N TYR A 113 6.69 10.16 3.00
CA TYR A 113 5.30 9.77 2.81
C TYR A 113 5.17 8.34 2.30
N ALA A 114 6.10 7.87 1.48
CA ALA A 114 6.16 6.46 1.09
C ALA A 114 6.47 5.55 2.30
N LEU A 115 7.37 5.95 3.20
CA LEU A 115 7.61 5.24 4.46
C LEU A 115 6.36 5.23 5.36
N ALA A 116 5.64 6.35 5.41
CA ALA A 116 4.38 6.41 6.15
C ALA A 116 3.28 5.53 5.52
N ALA A 117 3.23 5.43 4.20
CA ALA A 117 2.31 4.53 3.49
C ALA A 117 2.66 3.05 3.77
N LEU A 118 3.94 2.69 3.70
CA LEU A 118 4.44 1.37 4.08
C LEU A 118 4.02 1.02 5.50
N ARG A 119 4.31 1.91 6.47
CA ARG A 119 3.89 1.73 7.87
C ARG A 119 2.37 1.56 7.98
N TYR A 120 1.59 2.37 7.28
CA TYR A 120 0.14 2.28 7.31
C TYR A 120 -0.34 0.92 6.78
N ILE A 121 0.23 0.42 5.70
CA ILE A 121 -0.11 -0.87 5.09
C ILE A 121 0.27 -2.01 6.03
N ASP A 122 1.50 -2.04 6.52
CA ASP A 122 2.02 -3.13 7.35
C ASP A 122 1.35 -3.21 8.73
N ARG A 123 0.89 -2.09 9.30
CA ARG A 123 0.18 -2.08 10.58
C ARG A 123 -1.33 -2.35 10.48
N ASN A 124 -1.87 -2.63 9.29
CA ASN A 124 -3.30 -2.97 9.16
C ASN A 124 -3.72 -4.19 10.00
N PRO A 125 -2.97 -5.32 10.04
CA PRO A 125 -3.32 -6.47 10.88
C PRO A 125 -3.27 -6.16 12.37
N VAL A 126 -2.33 -5.32 12.81
CA VAL A 126 -2.24 -4.86 14.22
C VAL A 126 -3.43 -3.99 14.58
N ARG A 127 -3.79 -3.03 13.70
CA ARG A 127 -5.00 -2.20 13.92
C ARG A 127 -6.30 -2.97 13.91
N ALA A 128 -6.32 -4.12 13.25
CA ALA A 128 -7.46 -5.04 13.25
C ALA A 128 -7.46 -6.00 14.44
N GLY A 129 -6.43 -5.97 15.29
CA GLY A 129 -6.29 -6.87 16.44
C GLY A 129 -6.00 -8.32 16.06
N ILE A 130 -5.47 -8.57 14.84
CA ILE A 130 -5.19 -9.92 14.35
C ILE A 130 -3.83 -10.42 14.86
N VAL A 131 -2.85 -9.53 14.91
CA VAL A 131 -1.49 -9.81 15.41
C VAL A 131 -0.99 -8.62 16.23
N GLU A 132 -0.04 -8.86 17.12
CA GLU A 132 0.64 -7.80 17.87
C GLU A 132 1.86 -7.25 17.10
N ASP A 133 2.66 -8.13 16.52
CA ASP A 133 3.80 -7.75 15.63
C ASP A 133 3.37 -7.88 14.17
N PRO A 134 3.39 -6.78 13.39
CA PRO A 134 3.01 -6.83 11.98
C PRO A 134 3.88 -7.76 11.14
N ALA A 135 5.11 -8.06 11.56
CA ALA A 135 6.00 -8.98 10.86
C ALA A 135 5.57 -10.45 10.94
N THR A 136 4.67 -10.81 11.87
CA THR A 136 4.15 -12.17 12.03
C THR A 136 2.92 -12.45 11.16
N TYR A 137 2.34 -11.42 10.53
CA TYR A 137 1.18 -11.63 9.67
C TYR A 137 1.59 -12.21 8.31
N ALA A 138 1.23 -13.47 8.08
CA ALA A 138 1.67 -14.24 6.91
C ALA A 138 1.26 -13.62 5.57
N TRP A 139 0.11 -12.94 5.50
CA TRP A 139 -0.47 -12.39 4.28
C TRP A 139 -0.07 -10.93 4.02
N SER A 140 1.17 -10.58 4.39
CA SER A 140 1.75 -9.27 4.13
C SER A 140 3.20 -9.36 3.69
N SER A 141 3.69 -8.28 3.11
CA SER A 141 5.10 -8.12 2.74
C SER A 141 5.98 -7.61 3.89
N CYS A 142 5.43 -7.36 5.08
CA CYS A 142 6.12 -6.73 6.21
C CYS A 142 7.40 -7.45 6.62
N ALA A 143 7.38 -8.79 6.65
CA ALA A 143 8.54 -9.61 7.02
C ALA A 143 9.76 -9.35 6.11
N SER A 144 9.56 -9.01 4.84
CA SER A 144 10.66 -8.68 3.93
C SER A 144 11.37 -7.39 4.32
N TYR A 145 10.64 -6.41 4.81
CA TYR A 145 11.19 -5.13 5.27
C TYR A 145 11.85 -5.22 6.65
N VAL A 146 11.28 -6.01 7.55
CA VAL A 146 11.72 -6.08 8.96
C VAL A 146 12.75 -7.17 9.20
N LEU A 147 12.59 -8.32 8.55
CA LEU A 147 13.42 -9.51 8.76
C LEU A 147 14.34 -9.80 7.57
N GLY A 148 14.09 -9.21 6.42
CA GLY A 148 14.76 -9.53 5.16
C GLY A 148 14.30 -10.87 4.58
N ALA A 149 13.06 -11.28 4.89
CA ALA A 149 12.49 -12.48 4.31
C ALA A 149 12.40 -12.38 2.78
N ASN A 150 12.77 -13.45 2.10
CA ASN A 150 12.68 -13.48 0.64
C ASN A 150 11.22 -13.51 0.19
N ASN A 151 10.85 -12.53 -0.63
CA ASN A 151 9.53 -12.45 -1.24
C ASN A 151 9.68 -12.02 -2.70
N ARG A 152 9.49 -12.97 -3.61
CA ARG A 152 9.69 -12.75 -5.05
C ARG A 152 8.65 -11.82 -5.67
N LEU A 153 7.54 -11.56 -4.98
CA LEU A 153 6.45 -10.73 -5.48
C LEU A 153 6.76 -9.24 -5.35
N ILE A 154 7.60 -8.84 -4.38
CA ILE A 154 7.88 -7.44 -4.10
C ILE A 154 9.27 -6.98 -4.53
N GLN A 155 9.36 -5.69 -4.82
CA GLN A 155 10.62 -4.94 -4.86
C GLN A 155 10.66 -4.01 -3.66
N LEU A 156 11.81 -3.90 -3.00
CA LEU A 156 11.93 -2.97 -1.87
C LEU A 156 11.83 -1.54 -2.36
N HIS A 157 10.98 -0.73 -1.71
CA HIS A 157 10.76 0.66 -2.11
C HIS A 157 12.04 1.50 -1.99
N PRO A 158 12.33 2.41 -2.94
CA PRO A 158 13.54 3.26 -2.89
C PRO A 158 13.70 4.04 -1.58
N SER A 159 12.61 4.59 -1.03
CA SER A 159 12.64 5.29 0.26
C SER A 159 13.08 4.41 1.44
N TYR A 160 12.74 3.11 1.42
CA TYR A 160 13.26 2.16 2.39
C TYR A 160 14.74 1.85 2.15
N LEU A 161 15.15 1.67 0.89
CA LEU A 161 16.55 1.44 0.54
C LEU A 161 17.43 2.63 0.96
N GLY A 162 16.89 3.84 0.87
CA GLY A 162 17.53 5.07 1.32
C GLY A 162 17.71 5.22 2.84
N LEU A 163 17.14 4.32 3.67
CA LEU A 163 17.35 4.37 5.13
C LEU A 163 18.79 4.03 5.54
N SER A 164 19.47 3.17 4.79
CA SER A 164 20.89 2.83 4.98
C SER A 164 21.38 1.95 3.83
N THR A 165 22.66 1.97 3.54
CA THR A 165 23.32 1.02 2.63
C THR A 165 23.33 -0.41 3.21
N TYR A 166 23.35 -0.54 4.54
CA TYR A 166 23.41 -1.81 5.25
C TYR A 166 22.02 -2.40 5.54
N ALA A 167 21.73 -3.60 5.04
CA ALA A 167 20.41 -4.24 5.17
C ALA A 167 19.94 -4.35 6.63
N LYS A 168 20.80 -4.80 7.55
CA LYS A 168 20.45 -4.92 8.98
C LYS A 168 20.14 -3.58 9.65
N VAL A 169 20.78 -2.51 9.21
CA VAL A 169 20.50 -1.15 9.69
C VAL A 169 19.15 -0.67 9.17
N ARG A 170 18.85 -0.88 7.88
CA ARG A 170 17.54 -0.58 7.30
C ARG A 170 16.41 -1.29 8.04
N GLN A 171 16.56 -2.59 8.27
CA GLN A 171 15.59 -3.42 9.00
C GLN A 171 15.33 -2.87 10.41
N ARG A 172 16.38 -2.48 11.14
CA ARG A 172 16.25 -1.88 12.47
C ARG A 172 15.53 -0.53 12.43
N HIS A 173 15.89 0.35 11.49
CA HIS A 173 15.22 1.63 11.32
C HIS A 173 13.74 1.45 10.97
N TYR A 174 13.44 0.52 10.08
CA TYR A 174 12.06 0.27 9.69
C TYR A 174 11.24 -0.35 10.83
N ARG A 175 11.85 -1.24 11.63
CA ARG A 175 11.21 -1.77 12.83
C ARG A 175 10.87 -0.66 13.83
N ALA A 176 11.74 0.32 14.00
CA ALA A 176 11.46 1.49 14.82
C ALA A 176 10.30 2.34 14.26
N ILE A 177 10.24 2.50 12.92
CA ILE A 177 9.12 3.17 12.22
C ILE A 177 7.79 2.43 12.46
N LEU A 178 7.80 1.10 12.53
CA LEU A 178 6.62 0.27 12.78
C LEU A 178 6.15 0.29 14.23
N ALA A 179 6.99 0.71 15.17
CA ALA A 179 6.62 0.77 16.58
C ALA A 179 5.33 1.60 16.80
N PRO A 180 4.55 1.30 17.86
CA PRO A 180 3.41 2.12 18.24
C PRO A 180 3.80 3.59 18.35
N SER A 181 2.96 4.48 17.85
CA SER A 181 3.21 5.92 17.99
C SER A 181 2.75 6.39 19.37
N PRO A 182 3.50 7.33 20.01
CA PRO A 182 2.99 8.04 21.18
C PRO A 182 1.71 8.83 20.89
N ASP A 183 1.46 9.19 19.63
CA ASP A 183 0.23 9.83 19.19
C ASP A 183 -0.77 8.76 18.71
N PRO A 184 -1.86 8.52 19.49
CA PRO A 184 -2.88 7.52 19.12
C PRO A 184 -3.55 7.80 17.78
N HIS A 185 -3.60 9.06 17.34
CA HIS A 185 -4.19 9.43 16.05
C HIS A 185 -3.37 8.91 14.86
N LEU A 186 -2.07 8.66 15.04
CA LEU A 186 -1.21 8.10 14.01
C LEU A 186 -1.30 6.57 13.91
N ASP A 187 -1.76 5.91 14.96
CA ASP A 187 -1.98 4.46 14.98
C ASP A 187 -3.43 4.07 14.66
N GLY A 188 -4.35 5.03 14.72
CA GLY A 188 -5.75 4.84 14.35
C GLY A 188 -5.96 4.65 12.84
N ARG A 189 -7.22 4.34 12.47
CA ARG A 189 -7.65 4.33 11.07
C ARG A 189 -7.61 5.75 10.51
N ASP A 190 -6.56 6.08 9.79
CA ASP A 190 -6.54 7.33 9.04
C ASP A 190 -7.25 7.15 7.69
N SER A 191 -8.48 7.65 7.61
CA SER A 191 -9.30 7.59 6.40
C SER A 191 -8.67 8.37 5.23
N ARG A 192 -7.73 9.27 5.48
CA ARG A 192 -7.04 10.06 4.43
C ARG A 192 -6.30 9.16 3.47
N TRP A 193 -5.65 8.07 3.93
CA TRP A 193 -5.02 7.08 3.07
C TRP A 193 -5.97 6.41 2.07
N THR A 194 -7.26 6.43 2.34
CA THR A 194 -8.27 5.79 1.50
C THR A 194 -9.26 6.76 0.89
N SER A 195 -9.28 8.03 1.33
CA SER A 195 -10.22 9.06 0.85
C SER A 195 -9.56 10.13 -0.01
N GLN A 196 -8.27 10.38 0.17
CA GLN A 196 -7.52 11.37 -0.60
C GLN A 196 -7.07 10.79 -1.95
N ARG A 197 -6.86 11.68 -2.93
CA ARG A 197 -6.32 11.34 -4.25
C ARG A 197 -4.79 11.42 -4.28
N ALA A 198 -4.21 12.25 -3.42
CA ALA A 198 -2.78 12.39 -3.21
C ALA A 198 -2.47 12.63 -1.75
N VAL A 199 -1.31 12.16 -1.31
CA VAL A 199 -0.75 12.34 0.04
C VAL A 199 0.71 12.72 -0.09
N GLY A 200 1.08 13.84 0.54
CA GLY A 200 2.43 14.38 0.45
C GLY A 200 2.54 15.71 1.18
N GLY A 201 3.66 16.37 1.03
CA GLY A 201 3.91 17.71 1.53
C GLY A 201 3.11 18.78 0.78
N PRO A 202 3.10 20.04 1.30
CA PRO A 202 2.28 21.10 0.72
C PRO A 202 2.56 21.38 -0.75
N GLU A 203 3.81 21.30 -1.17
CA GLU A 203 4.21 21.56 -2.56
C GLU A 203 3.77 20.44 -3.51
N PHE A 204 3.97 19.19 -3.11
CA PHE A 204 3.48 18.03 -3.85
C PHE A 204 1.96 18.08 -4.03
N LEU A 205 1.24 18.38 -2.94
CA LEU A 205 -0.21 18.50 -2.98
C LEU A 205 -0.68 19.64 -3.88
N ARG A 206 0.01 20.78 -3.90
CA ARG A 206 -0.32 21.88 -4.83
C ARG A 206 -0.17 21.48 -6.29
N ARG A 207 0.87 20.73 -6.64
CA ARG A 207 1.09 20.23 -8.02
C ARG A 207 0.02 19.21 -8.46
N HIS A 208 -0.49 18.40 -7.54
CA HIS A 208 -1.39 17.29 -7.83
C HIS A 208 -2.85 17.54 -7.37
N HIS A 209 -3.16 18.72 -6.86
CA HIS A 209 -4.52 19.07 -6.44
C HIS A 209 -5.27 19.77 -7.57
N SER A 210 -6.19 19.06 -8.21
CA SER A 210 -7.23 19.66 -9.02
C SER A 210 -8.45 19.93 -8.15
N SER A 211 -8.71 21.22 -7.89
CA SER A 211 -9.97 21.85 -7.43
C SER A 211 -10.86 21.12 -6.40
N GLY A 212 -11.16 21.78 -5.30
CA GLY A 212 -12.41 21.67 -4.54
C GLY A 212 -12.37 21.04 -3.16
N ARG A 213 -11.35 20.32 -2.75
CA ARG A 213 -11.19 19.85 -1.35
C ARG A 213 -9.82 20.22 -0.82
N ARG A 214 -9.75 20.74 0.42
CA ARG A 214 -8.46 21.03 1.06
C ARG A 214 -7.63 19.75 1.12
N PRO A 215 -6.35 19.81 0.70
CA PRO A 215 -5.45 18.67 0.81
C PRO A 215 -5.29 18.29 2.28
N GLY A 216 -5.59 17.03 2.57
CA GLY A 216 -5.33 16.50 3.91
C GLY A 216 -3.86 16.17 4.06
N ILE A 217 -3.09 17.03 4.70
CA ILE A 217 -1.73 16.68 5.12
C ILE A 217 -1.85 15.57 6.16
N ILE A 218 -1.22 14.43 5.89
CA ILE A 218 -1.09 13.35 6.87
C ILE A 218 0.11 13.68 7.76
N PRO A 219 -0.07 13.80 9.09
CA PRO A 219 1.07 13.99 9.97
C PRO A 219 1.99 12.77 9.93
N LEU A 220 3.29 13.03 9.83
CA LEU A 220 4.29 11.98 9.82
C LEU A 220 4.63 11.55 11.26
N PRO A 221 4.72 10.24 11.56
CA PRO A 221 5.23 9.74 12.82
C PRO A 221 6.60 10.35 13.19
N VAL A 222 6.86 10.48 14.49
CA VAL A 222 8.11 11.08 14.99
C VAL A 222 9.33 10.33 14.46
N GLU A 223 9.27 9.01 14.42
CA GLU A 223 10.33 8.13 13.92
C GLU A 223 10.67 8.40 12.45
N ILE A 224 9.65 8.61 11.62
CA ILE A 224 9.84 8.96 10.21
C ILE A 224 10.44 10.36 10.08
N ARG A 225 9.98 11.32 10.89
CA ARG A 225 10.53 12.69 10.90
C ARG A 225 12.00 12.73 11.34
N LYS A 226 12.42 11.87 12.30
CA LYS A 226 13.82 11.74 12.71
C LYS A 226 14.68 11.26 11.54
N VAL A 227 14.27 10.20 10.85
CA VAL A 227 14.97 9.68 9.65
C VAL A 227 15.12 10.77 8.57
N GLY A 228 14.12 11.63 8.40
CA GLY A 228 14.20 12.74 7.43
C GLY A 228 15.24 13.81 7.78
N LYS A 229 15.56 13.98 9.06
CA LYS A 229 16.60 14.92 9.51
C LYS A 229 18.01 14.37 9.32
N ASP A 230 18.16 13.06 9.39
CA ASP A 230 19.44 12.38 9.27
C ASP A 230 19.81 12.05 7.80
N LYS A 231 18.89 12.25 6.87
CA LYS A 231 19.17 12.12 5.43
C LYS A 231 19.96 13.34 4.96
N VAL A 232 21.23 13.14 4.68
CA VAL A 232 22.00 14.06 3.84
C VAL A 232 21.31 14.12 2.47
N PRO A 233 21.07 15.31 1.89
CA PRO A 233 20.44 15.41 0.59
C PRO A 233 21.30 14.63 -0.42
N VAL A 234 20.73 13.55 -0.97
CA VAL A 234 21.30 12.86 -2.12
C VAL A 234 21.21 13.86 -3.27
N SER A 235 22.36 14.42 -3.65
CA SER A 235 22.49 15.26 -4.85
C SER A 235 21.90 14.48 -6.02
N ARG A 236 20.86 15.03 -6.64
CA ARG A 236 20.32 14.51 -7.89
C ARG A 236 21.34 14.86 -8.99
N TYR A 237 22.09 13.86 -9.44
CA TYR A 237 22.77 13.90 -10.72
C TYR A 237 21.85 13.36 -11.81
#